data_7a4371ffeaaec6318e318af1a12fa8c8
#
_entry.id   7a4371ffeaaec6318e318af1a12fa8c8
#
_cell.length_a   1.000
_cell.length_b   1.000
_cell.length_c   1.000
_cell.angle_alpha   90.00
_cell.angle_beta   90.00
_cell.angle_gamma   90.00
#
_symmetry.space_group_name_H-M   'P 1'
#
loop_
_entity.id
_entity.type
_entity.pdbx_description
1 polymer ?
#
loop_
_entity_poly.entity_id
_entity_poly.type
_entity_poly.pdbx_seq_one_letter_code
_entity_poly.pdbx_strand_id
1 'polypeptide(L)'
;MAGLALREFEVLIAIPGKLNIGPHTKTLIDELVRCARAQHYLSVIVMAAALVDVLTHEGADTNFDEAAEEEGFGLSMLRVNERRALDRLRGMRNRILHYQGPSEGLSGHVSDKDYLQAQAEAAIKAILPLLELQEMY
;
A
#
# COMPACT_ATOMS: atom_id res chain seq x y z
N MET A 1 4.71 -11.10 -15.12
CA MET A 1 5.71 -11.57 -14.15
C MET A 1 5.59 -10.76 -12.88
N ALA A 2 5.55 -11.41 -11.72
CA ALA A 2 5.48 -10.70 -10.46
C ALA A 2 6.80 -9.99 -10.17
N GLY A 3 6.73 -8.74 -9.71
CA GLY A 3 7.90 -7.99 -9.33
C GLY A 3 8.52 -8.50 -8.03
N LEU A 4 9.74 -8.03 -7.74
CA LEU A 4 10.46 -8.40 -6.52
C LEU A 4 9.70 -7.98 -5.27
N ALA A 5 9.09 -6.79 -5.27
CA ALA A 5 8.32 -6.30 -4.14
C ALA A 5 7.12 -7.19 -3.83
N LEU A 6 6.43 -7.70 -4.86
CA LEU A 6 5.33 -8.63 -4.65
C LEU A 6 5.80 -9.92 -3.99
N ARG A 7 6.96 -10.43 -4.39
CA ARG A 7 7.54 -11.64 -3.79
C ARG A 7 7.86 -11.43 -2.32
N GLU A 8 8.47 -10.30 -1.98
CA GLU A 8 8.77 -9.95 -0.60
C GLU A 8 7.49 -9.83 0.22
N PHE A 9 6.47 -9.19 -0.36
CA PHE A 9 5.16 -9.05 0.25
C PHE A 9 4.52 -10.42 0.53
N GLU A 10 4.54 -11.31 -0.47
CA GLU A 10 3.97 -12.65 -0.34
C GLU A 10 4.70 -13.49 0.72
N VAL A 11 6.02 -13.36 0.80
CA VAL A 11 6.81 -14.05 1.84
C VAL A 11 6.40 -13.56 3.22
N LEU A 12 6.21 -12.25 3.37
CA LEU A 12 5.85 -11.65 4.65
C LEU A 12 4.48 -12.12 5.14
N ILE A 13 3.51 -12.28 4.24
CA ILE A 13 2.15 -12.68 4.60
C ILE A 13 1.93 -14.20 4.61
N ALA A 14 2.92 -14.99 4.18
CA ALA A 14 2.77 -16.43 4.00
C ALA A 14 2.60 -17.21 5.30
N ILE A 15 3.14 -16.71 6.39
CA ILE A 15 3.11 -17.40 7.68
C ILE A 15 1.90 -16.94 8.47
N PRO A 16 0.91 -17.83 8.72
CA PRO A 16 -0.26 -17.46 9.52
C PRO A 16 0.14 -16.97 10.92
N GLY A 17 -0.42 -15.86 11.34
CA GLY A 17 -0.18 -15.29 12.66
C GLY A 17 1.11 -14.53 12.81
N LYS A 18 1.94 -14.42 11.76
CA LYS A 18 3.17 -13.64 11.83
C LYS A 18 2.91 -12.15 12.01
N LEU A 19 1.88 -11.64 11.34
CA LEU A 19 1.52 -10.22 11.39
C LEU A 19 0.33 -10.01 12.34
N ASN A 20 0.44 -8.98 13.17
CA ASN A 20 -0.67 -8.55 14.02
C ASN A 20 -1.56 -7.59 13.23
N ILE A 21 -2.47 -8.16 12.45
CA ILE A 21 -3.38 -7.42 11.58
C ILE A 21 -4.82 -7.86 11.83
N GLY A 22 -5.75 -6.93 11.64
CA GLY A 22 -7.17 -7.21 11.78
C GLY A 22 -7.80 -7.75 10.50
N PRO A 23 -9.10 -8.05 10.57
CA PRO A 23 -9.81 -8.66 9.43
C PRO A 23 -9.91 -7.75 8.20
N HIS A 24 -10.07 -6.46 8.39
CA HIS A 24 -10.15 -5.52 7.28
C HIS A 24 -8.82 -5.49 6.51
N THR A 25 -7.71 -5.37 7.24
CA THR A 25 -6.37 -5.39 6.64
C THR A 25 -6.14 -6.69 5.88
N LYS A 26 -6.50 -7.81 6.46
CA LYS A 26 -6.33 -9.11 5.82
C LYS A 26 -7.11 -9.21 4.50
N THR A 27 -8.33 -8.72 4.48
CA THR A 27 -9.16 -8.71 3.27
C THR A 27 -8.52 -7.88 2.16
N LEU A 28 -8.00 -6.70 2.50
CA LEU A 28 -7.32 -5.84 1.53
C LEU A 28 -6.04 -6.47 1.00
N ILE A 29 -5.27 -7.14 1.88
CA ILE A 29 -4.06 -7.85 1.48
C ILE A 29 -4.38 -8.95 0.47
N ASP A 30 -5.39 -9.77 0.74
CA ASP A 30 -5.79 -10.86 -0.15
C ASP A 30 -6.19 -10.30 -1.52
N GLU A 31 -6.97 -9.22 -1.54
CA GLU A 31 -7.40 -8.60 -2.78
C GLU A 31 -6.24 -7.98 -3.54
N LEU A 32 -5.32 -7.32 -2.84
CA LEU A 32 -4.13 -6.73 -3.45
C LEU A 32 -3.30 -7.79 -4.17
N VAL A 33 -3.07 -8.93 -3.53
CA VAL A 33 -2.29 -10.02 -4.12
C VAL A 33 -2.97 -10.55 -5.39
N ARG A 34 -4.30 -10.74 -5.34
CA ARG A 34 -5.06 -11.19 -6.52
C ARG A 34 -4.95 -10.20 -7.66
N CYS A 35 -5.11 -8.91 -7.37
CA CYS A 35 -5.00 -7.86 -8.37
C CYS A 35 -3.60 -7.81 -8.97
N ALA A 36 -2.57 -7.94 -8.13
CA ALA A 36 -1.18 -7.91 -8.60
C ALA A 36 -0.88 -9.09 -9.54
N ARG A 37 -1.33 -10.28 -9.17
CA ARG A 37 -1.15 -11.47 -10.00
C ARG A 37 -1.90 -11.38 -11.32
N ALA A 38 -3.06 -10.73 -11.31
CA ALA A 38 -3.87 -10.52 -12.50
C ALA A 38 -3.43 -9.30 -13.31
N GLN A 39 -2.41 -8.58 -12.86
CA GLN A 39 -1.89 -7.39 -13.53
C GLN A 39 -2.92 -6.24 -13.58
N HIS A 40 -3.76 -6.14 -12.57
CA HIS A 40 -4.71 -5.04 -12.40
C HIS A 40 -4.02 -3.92 -11.62
N TYR A 41 -3.15 -3.18 -12.30
CA TYR A 41 -2.22 -2.25 -11.66
C TYR A 41 -2.89 -1.06 -10.96
N LEU A 42 -3.93 -0.49 -11.56
CA LEU A 42 -4.70 0.58 -10.90
C LEU A 42 -5.29 0.09 -9.57
N SER A 43 -5.86 -1.11 -9.59
CA SER A 43 -6.43 -1.70 -8.39
C SER A 43 -5.38 -1.95 -7.31
N VAL A 44 -4.17 -2.38 -7.71
CA VAL A 44 -3.05 -2.56 -6.78
C VAL A 44 -2.72 -1.25 -6.08
N ILE A 45 -2.62 -0.15 -6.83
CA ILE A 45 -2.29 1.16 -6.27
C ILE A 45 -3.36 1.60 -5.27
N VAL A 46 -4.63 1.47 -5.64
CA VAL A 46 -5.76 1.85 -4.77
C VAL A 46 -5.78 0.98 -3.50
N MET A 47 -5.60 -0.33 -3.64
CA MET A 47 -5.58 -1.25 -2.50
C MET A 47 -4.40 -0.97 -1.57
N ALA A 48 -3.23 -0.70 -2.12
CA ALA A 48 -2.05 -0.36 -1.32
C ALA A 48 -2.27 0.92 -0.51
N ALA A 49 -2.86 1.94 -1.12
CA ALA A 49 -3.17 3.19 -0.42
C ALA A 49 -4.21 2.96 0.69
N ALA A 50 -5.22 2.13 0.42
CA ALA A 50 -6.23 1.78 1.43
C ALA A 50 -5.58 1.04 2.62
N LEU A 51 -4.58 0.19 2.35
CA LEU A 51 -3.85 -0.49 3.41
C LEU A 51 -3.14 0.47 4.34
N VAL A 52 -2.56 1.55 3.82
CA VAL A 52 -1.92 2.56 4.66
C VAL A 52 -2.92 3.11 5.69
N ASP A 53 -4.10 3.47 5.22
CA ASP A 53 -5.13 4.04 6.10
C ASP A 53 -5.61 3.03 7.14
N VAL A 54 -5.87 1.80 6.72
CA VAL A 54 -6.39 0.77 7.63
C VAL A 54 -5.33 0.34 8.64
N LEU A 55 -4.07 0.17 8.22
CA LEU A 55 -3.00 -0.22 9.14
C LEU A 55 -2.78 0.80 10.23
N THR A 56 -2.93 2.09 9.94
CA THR A 56 -2.75 3.13 10.95
C THR A 56 -3.95 3.24 11.89
N HIS A 57 -5.12 2.75 11.51
CA HIS A 57 -6.33 2.81 12.34
C HIS A 57 -6.61 1.51 13.09
N GLU A 58 -6.62 0.39 12.37
CA GLU A 58 -7.06 -0.90 12.89
C GLU A 58 -6.14 -1.40 14.01
N GLY A 59 -4.84 -1.20 13.84
CA GLY A 59 -3.88 -1.63 14.83
C GLY A 59 -3.78 -0.73 16.06
N ALA A 60 -4.21 0.55 15.97
CA ALA A 60 -4.06 1.51 17.04
C ALA A 60 -5.27 1.61 17.98
N ASP A 61 -6.41 1.20 17.52
CA ASP A 61 -7.69 1.44 18.18
C ASP A 61 -7.92 2.95 18.42
N THR A 62 -7.35 3.78 17.53
CA THR A 62 -7.54 5.23 17.52
C THR A 62 -7.77 5.70 16.09
N ASN A 63 -8.15 6.98 15.90
CA ASN A 63 -8.28 7.52 14.58
C ASN A 63 -6.91 7.94 14.04
N PHE A 64 -6.84 8.23 12.74
CA PHE A 64 -5.58 8.54 12.07
C PHE A 64 -4.86 9.75 12.67
N ASP A 65 -5.60 10.80 13.00
CA ASP A 65 -5.01 12.02 13.57
C ASP A 65 -4.40 11.75 14.94
N GLU A 66 -5.11 11.01 15.78
CA GLU A 66 -4.60 10.61 17.09
C GLU A 66 -3.35 9.74 16.95
N ALA A 67 -3.36 8.79 16.03
CA ALA A 67 -2.21 7.93 15.78
C ALA A 67 -0.99 8.76 15.37
N ALA A 68 -1.18 9.75 14.51
CA ALA A 68 -0.11 10.63 14.05
C ALA A 68 0.41 11.51 15.17
N GLU A 69 -0.47 12.04 16.01
CA GLU A 69 -0.09 12.88 17.15
C GLU A 69 0.68 12.12 18.21
N GLU A 70 0.33 10.87 18.43
CA GLU A 70 0.99 10.03 19.41
C GLU A 70 2.36 9.53 18.97
N GLU A 71 2.78 9.87 17.76
CA GLU A 71 4.09 9.50 17.20
C GLU A 71 4.43 8.01 17.26
N GLY A 72 3.55 7.19 17.78
CA GLY A 72 3.85 5.81 18.06
C GLY A 72 3.23 4.84 17.11
N PHE A 73 2.38 5.31 16.20
CA PHE A 73 1.59 4.35 15.50
C PHE A 73 2.15 4.02 14.14
N GLY A 74 3.37 3.50 14.14
CA GLY A 74 4.04 3.01 12.94
C GLY A 74 4.66 4.11 12.10
N LEU A 75 3.97 5.21 11.89
CA LEU A 75 4.44 6.27 10.98
C LEU A 75 5.72 6.96 11.47
N SER A 76 5.83 7.23 12.77
CA SER A 76 7.02 7.86 13.34
C SER A 76 8.24 6.94 13.33
N MET A 77 8.03 5.64 13.21
CA MET A 77 9.11 4.66 13.16
C MET A 77 9.67 4.46 11.75
N LEU A 78 9.01 5.04 10.76
CA LEU A 78 9.47 4.97 9.38
C LEU A 78 10.52 6.04 9.10
N ARG A 79 11.42 5.73 8.18
CA ARG A 79 12.41 6.69 7.71
C ARG A 79 11.70 7.76 6.86
N VAL A 80 12.36 8.91 6.70
CA VAL A 80 11.82 10.03 5.93
C VAL A 80 11.47 9.60 4.49
N ASN A 81 12.35 8.86 3.84
CA ASN A 81 12.10 8.39 2.48
C ASN A 81 10.94 7.38 2.41
N GLU A 82 10.76 6.58 3.46
CA GLU A 82 9.65 5.64 3.55
C GLU A 82 8.31 6.38 3.69
N ARG A 83 8.27 7.42 4.53
CA ARG A 83 7.08 8.27 4.66
C ARG A 83 6.75 8.98 3.36
N ARG A 84 7.77 9.48 2.66
CA ARG A 84 7.57 10.15 1.36
C ARG A 84 6.98 9.19 0.33
N ALA A 85 7.41 7.92 0.35
CA ALA A 85 6.84 6.92 -0.54
C ALA A 85 5.35 6.72 -0.27
N LEU A 86 4.94 6.69 1.00
CA LEU A 86 3.52 6.60 1.37
C LEU A 86 2.74 7.83 0.94
N ASP A 87 3.32 9.01 1.07
CA ASP A 87 2.68 10.26 0.63
C ASP A 87 2.48 10.28 -0.89
N ARG A 88 3.47 9.81 -1.64
CA ARG A 88 3.34 9.70 -3.10
C ARG A 88 2.23 8.71 -3.48
N LEU A 89 2.15 7.60 -2.77
CA LEU A 89 1.12 6.60 -2.99
C LEU A 89 -0.28 7.17 -2.76
N ARG A 90 -0.47 7.91 -1.67
CA ARG A 90 -1.74 8.57 -1.39
C ARG A 90 -2.09 9.62 -2.44
N GLY A 91 -1.09 10.39 -2.88
CA GLY A 91 -1.28 11.38 -3.94
C GLY A 91 -1.71 10.73 -5.24
N MET A 92 -1.12 9.60 -5.60
CA MET A 92 -1.49 8.87 -6.79
C MET A 92 -2.92 8.30 -6.70
N ARG A 93 -3.28 7.73 -5.55
CA ARG A 93 -4.66 7.28 -5.32
C ARG A 93 -5.65 8.42 -5.55
N ASN A 94 -5.35 9.61 -5.03
CA ASN A 94 -6.24 10.76 -5.17
C ASN A 94 -6.41 11.15 -6.64
N ARG A 95 -5.34 11.09 -7.44
CA ARG A 95 -5.44 11.38 -8.87
C ARG A 95 -6.26 10.32 -9.63
N ILE A 96 -6.21 9.07 -9.17
CA ILE A 96 -7.00 8.00 -9.78
C ILE A 96 -8.47 8.14 -9.45
N LEU A 97 -8.80 8.40 -8.18
CA LEU A 97 -10.18 8.42 -7.70
C LEU A 97 -10.90 9.75 -7.97
N HIS A 98 -10.15 10.84 -8.04
CA HIS A 98 -10.73 12.18 -8.23
C HIS A 98 -10.10 12.84 -9.44
N TYR A 99 -10.92 13.15 -10.43
CA TYR A 99 -10.43 13.78 -11.64
C TYR A 99 -9.86 15.18 -11.32
N GLN A 100 -8.59 15.37 -11.63
CA GLN A 100 -7.87 16.61 -11.40
C GLN A 100 -7.23 17.12 -12.69
N GLY A 101 -7.80 16.72 -13.84
CA GLY A 101 -7.22 17.00 -15.15
C GLY A 101 -6.44 15.79 -15.66
N PRO A 102 -5.86 15.92 -16.86
CA PRO A 102 -5.05 14.83 -17.44
C PRO A 102 -3.91 14.43 -16.51
N SER A 103 -3.71 13.12 -16.34
CA SER A 103 -2.67 12.57 -15.47
C SER A 103 -1.86 11.52 -16.21
N GLU A 104 -0.57 11.44 -15.88
CA GLU A 104 0.30 10.40 -16.39
C GLU A 104 -0.23 9.03 -15.99
N GLY A 105 -0.20 8.07 -16.93
CA GLY A 105 -0.70 6.73 -16.71
C GLY A 105 -2.21 6.57 -16.89
N LEU A 106 -2.92 7.66 -17.13
CA LEU A 106 -4.38 7.67 -17.30
C LEU A 106 -4.75 8.34 -18.61
N SER A 107 -3.98 8.04 -19.67
CA SER A 107 -4.18 8.66 -21.00
C SER A 107 -5.05 7.83 -21.93
N GLY A 108 -5.27 6.56 -21.59
CA GLY A 108 -5.97 5.63 -22.46
C GLY A 108 -5.10 5.00 -23.52
N HIS A 109 -3.80 5.29 -23.53
CA HIS A 109 -2.84 4.68 -24.45
C HIS A 109 -2.27 3.39 -23.92
N VAL A 110 -1.80 2.53 -24.81
CA VAL A 110 -1.17 1.26 -24.45
C VAL A 110 0.03 1.45 -23.53
N SER A 111 0.77 2.56 -23.70
CA SER A 111 1.93 2.89 -22.88
C SER A 111 1.60 3.09 -21.40
N ASP A 112 0.33 3.36 -21.05
CA ASP A 112 -0.08 3.49 -19.65
C ASP A 112 0.24 2.24 -18.86
N LYS A 113 0.17 1.07 -19.47
CA LYS A 113 0.39 -0.21 -18.80
C LYS A 113 1.77 -0.27 -18.15
N ASP A 114 2.81 0.14 -18.86
CA ASP A 114 4.18 0.10 -18.34
C ASP A 114 4.36 1.07 -17.19
N TYR A 115 3.81 2.28 -17.32
CA TYR A 115 3.82 3.27 -16.26
C TYR A 115 3.09 2.75 -15.02
N LEU A 116 1.89 2.22 -15.20
CA LEU A 116 1.07 1.73 -14.09
C LEU A 116 1.71 0.51 -13.42
N GLN A 117 2.35 -0.35 -14.20
CA GLN A 117 3.09 -1.49 -13.64
C GLN A 117 4.21 -1.02 -12.71
N ALA A 118 4.99 -0.03 -13.15
CA ALA A 118 6.05 0.53 -12.32
C ALA A 118 5.51 1.19 -11.06
N GLN A 119 4.38 1.88 -11.16
CA GLN A 119 3.75 2.53 -10.01
C GLN A 119 3.14 1.51 -9.06
N ALA A 120 2.57 0.42 -9.55
CA ALA A 120 2.06 -0.66 -8.71
C ALA A 120 3.18 -1.34 -7.94
N GLU A 121 4.32 -1.60 -8.60
CA GLU A 121 5.51 -2.14 -7.94
C GLU A 121 6.00 -1.20 -6.84
N ALA A 122 6.07 0.10 -7.13
CA ALA A 122 6.46 1.10 -6.14
C ALA A 122 5.47 1.18 -4.98
N ALA A 123 4.18 1.00 -5.26
CA ALA A 123 3.14 1.00 -4.22
C ALA A 123 3.31 -0.16 -3.25
N ILE A 124 3.54 -1.36 -3.76
CA ILE A 124 3.79 -2.55 -2.92
C ILE A 124 5.05 -2.34 -2.09
N LYS A 125 6.11 -1.85 -2.72
CA LYS A 125 7.36 -1.56 -2.03
C LYS A 125 7.18 -0.54 -0.92
N ALA A 126 6.33 0.46 -1.15
CA ALA A 126 6.08 1.53 -0.17
C ALA A 126 5.39 1.00 1.10
N ILE A 127 4.50 0.01 0.98
CA ILE A 127 3.77 -0.51 2.14
C ILE A 127 4.54 -1.58 2.92
N LEU A 128 5.59 -2.16 2.35
CA LEU A 128 6.37 -3.20 3.03
C LEU A 128 6.90 -2.78 4.40
N PRO A 129 7.57 -1.63 4.56
CA PRO A 129 8.06 -1.22 5.87
C PRO A 129 6.95 -1.05 6.91
N LEU A 130 5.81 -0.52 6.49
CA LEU A 130 4.67 -0.33 7.39
C LEU A 130 4.10 -1.68 7.83
N LEU A 131 4.04 -2.64 6.91
CA LEU A 131 3.55 -3.98 7.21
C LEU A 131 4.53 -4.73 8.11
N GLU A 132 5.83 -4.57 7.92
CA GLU A 132 6.86 -5.18 8.75
C GLU A 132 6.76 -4.73 10.22
N LEU A 133 6.30 -3.51 10.47
CA LEU A 133 6.07 -3.02 11.83
C LEU A 133 4.96 -3.79 12.56
N GLN A 134 4.16 -4.57 11.84
CA GLN A 134 3.07 -5.36 12.40
C GLN A 134 3.50 -6.78 12.77
N GLU A 135 4.77 -7.14 12.59
CA GLU A 135 5.25 -8.46 12.94
C GLU A 135 5.13 -8.72 14.44
N MET A 136 4.67 -9.91 14.77
CA MET A 136 4.60 -10.38 16.15
C MET A 136 5.87 -11.17 16.49
N TYR A 137 6.40 -10.88 17.65
CA TYR A 137 7.59 -11.54 18.18
C TYR A 137 7.23 -12.56 19.26
#